data_0842f4e8d5536fd71f92afc2cd314a59
#
_entry.id   0842f4e8d5536fd71f92afc2cd314a59
#
_cell.length_a   1.000
_cell.length_b   1.000
_cell.length_c   1.000
_cell.angle_alpha   90.00
_cell.angle_beta   90.00
_cell.angle_gamma   90.00
#
_symmetry.space_group_name_H-M   'P 1'
#
loop_
_entity.id
_entity.type
_entity.pdbx_description
1 polymer ?
#
loop_
_entity_poly.entity_id
_entity_poly.type
_entity_poly.pdbx_seq_one_letter_code
_entity_poly.pdbx_strand_id
1 'polypeptide(L)'
;MVNIAGQQVAACQSAYPAPFEQPLGWLEGLQALCRQLPAATRAAVRAIALDGTSGTLLLCRPDGSLGPSPLDQALPYHQACPEQAAIAADLVGAAGRDLPAASASGSLARALRLLTLARAMAEAGPWRLRHQADWLMGWLLGDWRWGEEGNNLRLGWDQQLGAWMGGIADQPWSASLPEICRSGQPMGRLAPAAASALGLPLECRVVAGTTDASAAVLAADLKPGDGVAVLGTTLVLKQFSNHPLQGPGISCQRVAGRWLVGGASNAGAGVLRRFFSEAQLVELSRQIDPRRSSGLALRPLPRPGERFPVDDPLLEPQLEPRPVSDVLYLQGLLEGLAAIEQAGWQRLEQLGAPPVRRVISVGGGARNPQWRALRQRQLERPVINRPACTAALGMARLALSALAMP
;
A
#
# COMPACT_ATOMS: atom_id res chain seq x y z
N MET A 1 -16.45 2.78 -8.03
CA MET A 1 -16.89 4.14 -8.38
C MET A 1 -17.67 4.76 -7.24
N VAL A 2 -17.58 6.06 -7.06
CA VAL A 2 -18.37 6.81 -6.06
C VAL A 2 -19.11 7.96 -6.75
N ASN A 3 -20.25 8.34 -6.19
CA ASN A 3 -20.98 9.55 -6.59
C ASN A 3 -20.38 10.79 -5.88
N ILE A 4 -20.92 11.99 -6.16
CA ILE A 4 -20.47 13.25 -5.57
C ILE A 4 -20.63 13.31 -4.04
N ALA A 5 -21.47 12.46 -3.45
CA ALA A 5 -21.61 12.32 -2.00
C ALA A 5 -20.59 11.30 -1.40
N GLY A 6 -19.68 10.75 -2.21
CA GLY A 6 -18.69 9.75 -1.77
C GLY A 6 -19.26 8.34 -1.54
N GLN A 7 -20.51 8.09 -1.94
CA GLN A 7 -21.17 6.79 -1.81
C GLN A 7 -20.76 5.90 -2.99
N GLN A 8 -20.41 4.63 -2.70
CA GLN A 8 -20.09 3.65 -3.73
C GLN A 8 -21.33 3.30 -4.54
N VAL A 9 -21.28 3.53 -5.86
CA VAL A 9 -22.39 3.27 -6.80
C VAL A 9 -22.13 2.08 -7.70
N ALA A 10 -20.87 1.70 -7.93
CA ALA A 10 -20.50 0.51 -8.68
C ALA A 10 -19.15 -0.01 -8.23
N ALA A 11 -18.93 -1.32 -8.37
CA ALA A 11 -17.65 -1.99 -8.22
C ALA A 11 -17.55 -3.12 -9.23
N CYS A 12 -16.41 -3.24 -9.89
CA CYS A 12 -16.08 -4.35 -10.79
C CYS A 12 -14.77 -4.96 -10.36
N GLN A 13 -14.60 -6.26 -10.59
CA GLN A 13 -13.39 -7.00 -10.29
C GLN A 13 -13.12 -8.00 -11.42
N SER A 14 -11.85 -8.19 -11.75
CA SER A 14 -11.40 -9.16 -12.73
C SER A 14 -10.02 -9.67 -12.34
N ALA A 15 -9.68 -10.89 -12.72
CA ALA A 15 -8.28 -11.33 -12.73
C ALA A 15 -7.53 -10.57 -13.82
N TYR A 16 -6.21 -10.50 -13.72
CA TYR A 16 -5.39 -10.03 -14.83
C TYR A 16 -5.52 -10.99 -16.02
N PRO A 17 -5.70 -10.47 -17.25
CA PRO A 17 -5.85 -11.31 -18.44
C PRO A 17 -4.54 -11.96 -18.90
N ALA A 18 -3.40 -11.52 -18.37
CA ALA A 18 -2.05 -12.00 -18.66
C ALA A 18 -1.25 -12.14 -17.35
N PRO A 19 -0.06 -12.80 -17.37
CA PRO A 19 0.86 -12.79 -16.25
C PRO A 19 1.15 -11.40 -15.74
N PHE A 20 1.32 -11.27 -14.41
CA PHE A 20 1.45 -9.95 -13.75
C PHE A 20 2.67 -9.15 -14.25
N GLU A 21 3.70 -9.83 -14.73
CA GLU A 21 4.92 -9.25 -15.29
C GLU A 21 4.70 -8.58 -16.65
N GLN A 22 3.56 -8.79 -17.29
CA GLN A 22 3.24 -8.22 -18.62
C GLN A 22 2.40 -6.94 -18.48
N PRO A 23 2.98 -5.74 -18.71
CA PRO A 23 2.27 -4.46 -18.51
C PRO A 23 1.04 -4.29 -19.40
N LEU A 24 1.04 -4.86 -20.62
CA LEU A 24 -0.11 -4.81 -21.52
C LEU A 24 -1.32 -5.51 -20.92
N GLY A 25 -1.12 -6.58 -20.12
CA GLY A 25 -2.19 -7.24 -19.39
C GLY A 25 -2.85 -6.33 -18.34
N TRP A 26 -2.09 -5.41 -17.73
CA TRP A 26 -2.69 -4.43 -16.82
C TRP A 26 -3.63 -3.47 -17.54
N LEU A 27 -3.21 -3.03 -18.74
CA LEU A 27 -4.00 -2.15 -19.60
C LEU A 27 -5.28 -2.86 -20.09
N GLU A 28 -5.16 -4.08 -20.57
CA GLU A 28 -6.29 -4.90 -20.99
C GLU A 28 -7.27 -5.13 -19.84
N GLY A 29 -6.76 -5.40 -18.63
CA GLY A 29 -7.55 -5.51 -17.41
C GLY A 29 -8.34 -4.25 -17.07
N LEU A 30 -7.69 -3.07 -17.17
CA LEU A 30 -8.35 -1.77 -16.96
C LEU A 30 -9.48 -1.55 -17.98
N GLN A 31 -9.22 -1.83 -19.25
CA GLN A 31 -10.23 -1.73 -20.31
C GLN A 31 -11.40 -2.71 -20.09
N ALA A 32 -11.10 -3.95 -19.69
CA ALA A 32 -12.11 -4.96 -19.39
C ALA A 32 -13.01 -4.55 -18.22
N LEU A 33 -12.43 -3.95 -17.16
CA LEU A 33 -13.20 -3.41 -16.03
C LEU A 33 -14.13 -2.26 -16.46
N CYS A 34 -13.64 -1.34 -17.30
CA CYS A 34 -14.47 -0.26 -17.83
C CYS A 34 -15.62 -0.79 -18.68
N ARG A 35 -15.40 -1.81 -19.50
CA ARG A 35 -16.46 -2.43 -20.32
C ARG A 35 -17.57 -3.09 -19.50
N GLN A 36 -17.29 -3.55 -18.27
CA GLN A 36 -18.30 -4.11 -17.36
C GLN A 36 -19.28 -3.04 -16.84
N LEU A 37 -18.94 -1.76 -16.92
CA LEU A 37 -19.79 -0.68 -16.47
C LEU A 37 -20.81 -0.33 -17.56
N PRO A 38 -22.10 -0.04 -17.21
CA PRO A 38 -23.08 0.45 -18.17
C PRO A 38 -22.60 1.72 -18.88
N ALA A 39 -22.94 1.89 -20.16
CA ALA A 39 -22.53 3.06 -20.96
C ALA A 39 -22.93 4.40 -20.32
N ALA A 40 -24.15 4.48 -19.76
CA ALA A 40 -24.61 5.68 -19.07
C ALA A 40 -23.75 5.98 -17.82
N THR A 41 -23.28 4.95 -17.11
CA THR A 41 -22.38 5.10 -15.97
C THR A 41 -21.01 5.61 -16.42
N ARG A 42 -20.45 5.04 -17.49
CA ARG A 42 -19.18 5.51 -18.07
C ARG A 42 -19.26 6.97 -18.53
N ALA A 43 -20.32 7.36 -19.20
CA ALA A 43 -20.55 8.75 -19.65
C ALA A 43 -20.65 9.76 -18.50
N ALA A 44 -20.98 9.31 -17.29
CA ALA A 44 -21.07 10.16 -16.11
C ALA A 44 -19.74 10.29 -15.33
N VAL A 45 -18.67 9.56 -15.70
CA VAL A 45 -17.36 9.64 -15.00
C VAL A 45 -16.75 11.01 -15.21
N ARG A 46 -16.27 11.63 -14.15
CA ARG A 46 -15.64 12.96 -14.15
C ARG A 46 -14.17 12.94 -13.77
N ALA A 47 -13.73 11.91 -13.03
CA ALA A 47 -12.32 11.75 -12.69
C ALA A 47 -11.96 10.27 -12.53
N ILE A 48 -10.69 9.94 -12.75
CA ILE A 48 -10.10 8.62 -12.60
C ILE A 48 -8.76 8.76 -11.88
N ALA A 49 -8.49 7.85 -10.94
CA ALA A 49 -7.21 7.65 -10.29
C ALA A 49 -6.92 6.16 -10.22
N LEU A 50 -5.65 5.78 -10.30
CA LEU A 50 -5.19 4.41 -10.28
C LEU A 50 -4.24 4.18 -9.11
N ASP A 51 -4.32 3.02 -8.49
CA ASP A 51 -3.26 2.51 -7.62
C ASP A 51 -2.47 1.40 -8.33
N GLY A 52 -1.33 1.07 -7.75
CA GLY A 52 -0.52 -0.06 -8.15
C GLY A 52 0.29 -0.60 -7.01
N THR A 53 0.88 -1.78 -7.19
CA THR A 53 1.74 -2.40 -6.20
C THR A 53 3.00 -1.57 -5.98
N SER A 54 3.33 -1.32 -4.71
CA SER A 54 4.53 -0.56 -4.35
C SER A 54 5.81 -1.31 -4.75
N GLY A 55 6.48 -0.80 -5.76
CA GLY A 55 7.79 -1.31 -6.20
C GLY A 55 7.79 -2.17 -7.44
N THR A 56 6.66 -2.50 -8.06
CA THR A 56 6.64 -3.08 -9.42
C THR A 56 7.11 -2.03 -10.41
N LEU A 57 8.17 -2.31 -11.16
CA LEU A 57 8.88 -1.34 -11.99
C LEU A 57 9.12 -1.91 -13.39
N LEU A 58 9.03 -1.05 -14.39
CA LEU A 58 9.35 -1.38 -15.79
C LEU A 58 10.19 -0.28 -16.45
N LEU A 59 10.78 -0.61 -17.61
CA LEU A 59 11.31 0.34 -18.58
C LEU A 59 10.31 0.54 -19.72
N CYS A 60 10.11 1.79 -20.13
CA CYS A 60 9.39 2.12 -21.34
C CYS A 60 10.11 3.23 -22.11
N ARG A 61 9.74 3.43 -23.36
CA ARG A 61 10.16 4.56 -24.17
C ARG A 61 9.42 5.84 -23.74
N PRO A 62 9.83 7.04 -24.18
CA PRO A 62 9.14 8.30 -23.88
C PRO A 62 7.66 8.33 -24.27
N ASP A 63 7.27 7.58 -25.29
CA ASP A 63 5.90 7.39 -25.76
C ASP A 63 5.13 6.25 -25.07
N GLY A 64 5.74 5.65 -24.02
CA GLY A 64 5.18 4.57 -23.24
C GLY A 64 5.29 3.18 -23.86
N SER A 65 5.80 3.06 -25.07
CA SER A 65 6.05 1.75 -25.70
C SER A 65 7.11 0.95 -24.92
N LEU A 66 6.96 -0.37 -24.94
CA LEU A 66 7.88 -1.29 -24.27
C LEU A 66 9.05 -1.65 -25.17
N GLY A 67 10.16 -2.09 -24.58
CA GLY A 67 11.29 -2.61 -25.32
C GLY A 67 11.03 -4.01 -25.89
N PRO A 68 12.03 -4.58 -26.59
CA PRO A 68 11.97 -5.99 -26.99
C PRO A 68 12.09 -6.91 -25.76
N SER A 69 11.59 -8.16 -25.86
CA SER A 69 11.71 -9.14 -24.78
C SER A 69 13.18 -9.36 -24.41
N PRO A 70 13.52 -9.40 -23.09
CA PRO A 70 12.67 -9.36 -21.91
C PRO A 70 12.43 -7.94 -21.34
N LEU A 71 12.75 -6.85 -22.04
CA LEU A 71 12.51 -5.48 -21.60
C LEU A 71 11.04 -5.05 -21.70
N ASP A 72 10.19 -5.88 -22.33
CA ASP A 72 8.74 -5.75 -22.36
C ASP A 72 8.05 -6.17 -21.05
N GLN A 73 8.84 -6.68 -20.10
CA GLN A 73 8.33 -7.17 -18.81
C GLN A 73 8.67 -6.21 -17.66
N ALA A 74 7.75 -6.14 -16.70
CA ALA A 74 7.98 -5.49 -15.44
C ALA A 74 8.68 -6.43 -14.46
N LEU A 75 9.48 -5.88 -13.55
CA LEU A 75 9.97 -6.59 -12.37
C LEU A 75 8.98 -6.40 -11.21
N PRO A 76 8.27 -7.46 -10.77
CA PRO A 76 7.26 -7.37 -9.72
C PRO A 76 7.84 -6.96 -8.36
N TYR A 77 7.00 -6.37 -7.51
CA TYR A 77 7.38 -5.90 -6.17
C TYR A 77 7.97 -6.98 -5.26
N HIS A 78 7.61 -8.25 -5.46
CA HIS A 78 8.11 -9.39 -4.70
C HIS A 78 9.42 -9.98 -5.25
N GLN A 79 9.86 -9.58 -6.43
CA GLN A 79 11.12 -10.01 -7.02
C GLN A 79 12.27 -9.20 -6.44
N ALA A 80 13.14 -9.84 -5.67
CA ALA A 80 14.35 -9.23 -5.16
C ALA A 80 15.45 -9.19 -6.23
N CYS A 81 16.34 -8.20 -6.15
CA CYS A 81 17.53 -8.05 -6.99
C CYS A 81 18.79 -7.95 -6.10
N PRO A 82 19.24 -9.05 -5.48
CA PRO A 82 20.32 -9.02 -4.50
C PRO A 82 21.65 -8.56 -5.09
N GLU A 83 21.92 -8.84 -6.36
CA GLU A 83 23.17 -8.43 -7.04
C GLU A 83 23.30 -6.88 -7.14
N GLN A 84 22.18 -6.14 -7.14
CA GLN A 84 22.14 -4.68 -7.21
C GLN A 84 22.02 -4.02 -5.84
N ALA A 85 21.87 -4.80 -4.75
CA ALA A 85 21.59 -4.25 -3.42
C ALA A 85 22.73 -3.37 -2.89
N ALA A 86 23.98 -3.78 -3.07
CA ALA A 86 25.15 -3.01 -2.63
C ALA A 86 25.22 -1.67 -3.37
N ILE A 87 25.05 -1.67 -4.70
CA ILE A 87 25.05 -0.45 -5.51
C ILE A 87 23.89 0.46 -5.12
N ALA A 88 22.70 -0.09 -4.88
CA ALA A 88 21.54 0.69 -4.44
C ALA A 88 21.80 1.36 -3.08
N ALA A 89 22.38 0.64 -2.13
CA ALA A 89 22.74 1.18 -0.81
C ALA A 89 23.80 2.29 -0.90
N ASP A 90 24.80 2.13 -1.73
CA ASP A 90 25.84 3.15 -1.96
C ASP A 90 25.25 4.42 -2.60
N LEU A 91 24.35 4.27 -3.58
CA LEU A 91 23.68 5.39 -4.24
C LEU A 91 22.76 6.18 -3.30
N VAL A 92 22.03 5.51 -2.43
CA VAL A 92 21.16 6.18 -1.42
C VAL A 92 22.00 6.89 -0.35
N GLY A 93 23.21 6.39 -0.08
CA GLY A 93 24.14 6.96 0.89
C GLY A 93 23.82 6.56 2.34
N ALA A 94 24.66 7.02 3.26
CA ALA A 94 24.62 6.61 4.67
C ALA A 94 23.27 6.94 5.36
N ALA A 95 22.69 8.09 5.06
CA ALA A 95 21.43 8.55 5.65
C ALA A 95 20.22 7.71 5.22
N GLY A 96 20.29 7.03 4.07
CA GLY A 96 19.21 6.22 3.54
C GLY A 96 19.45 4.71 3.63
N ARG A 97 20.53 4.25 4.27
CA ARG A 97 20.94 2.85 4.27
C ARG A 97 19.88 1.89 4.83
N ASP A 98 19.09 2.34 5.80
CA ASP A 98 18.02 1.55 6.42
C ASP A 98 16.66 1.70 5.70
N LEU A 99 16.60 2.50 4.64
CA LEU A 99 15.38 2.71 3.87
C LEU A 99 15.16 1.60 2.84
N PRO A 100 13.89 1.34 2.48
CA PRO A 100 13.57 0.31 1.47
C PRO A 100 14.24 0.52 0.11
N ALA A 101 14.61 1.75 -0.25
CA ALA A 101 15.32 2.05 -1.49
C ALA A 101 16.71 1.40 -1.55
N ALA A 102 17.40 1.29 -0.40
CA ALA A 102 18.72 0.66 -0.29
C ALA A 102 18.69 -0.87 -0.32
N SER A 103 17.52 -1.50 -0.30
CA SER A 103 17.39 -2.95 -0.16
C SER A 103 17.31 -3.67 -1.50
N ALA A 104 17.63 -4.97 -1.51
CA ALA A 104 17.43 -5.87 -2.66
C ALA A 104 15.98 -5.90 -3.17
N SER A 105 15.02 -5.63 -2.31
CA SER A 105 13.59 -5.53 -2.63
C SER A 105 13.12 -4.11 -2.95
N GLY A 106 14.04 -3.14 -3.05
CA GLY A 106 13.77 -1.77 -3.46
C GLY A 106 13.54 -1.64 -4.97
N SER A 107 12.79 -0.62 -5.38
CA SER A 107 12.67 -0.30 -6.81
C SER A 107 13.99 0.18 -7.41
N LEU A 108 14.89 0.75 -6.59
CA LEU A 108 16.21 1.16 -7.09
C LEU A 108 17.04 -0.04 -7.55
N ALA A 109 17.06 -1.14 -6.78
CA ALA A 109 17.74 -2.36 -7.19
C ALA A 109 17.12 -2.93 -8.50
N ARG A 110 15.78 -2.90 -8.65
CA ARG A 110 15.10 -3.28 -9.91
C ARG A 110 15.45 -2.35 -11.07
N ALA A 111 15.53 -1.03 -10.82
CA ALA A 111 15.93 -0.05 -11.83
C ALA A 111 17.34 -0.35 -12.36
N LEU A 112 18.29 -0.57 -11.47
CA LEU A 112 19.66 -0.93 -11.82
C LEU A 112 19.71 -2.22 -12.65
N ARG A 113 18.94 -3.25 -12.28
CA ARG A 113 18.83 -4.48 -13.04
C ARG A 113 18.28 -4.27 -14.44
N LEU A 114 17.17 -3.53 -14.58
CA LEU A 114 16.56 -3.24 -15.89
C LEU A 114 17.51 -2.43 -16.79
N LEU A 115 18.17 -1.42 -16.25
CA LEU A 115 19.14 -0.61 -17.00
C LEU A 115 20.38 -1.41 -17.41
N THR A 116 20.84 -2.33 -16.55
CA THR A 116 21.94 -3.27 -16.88
C THR A 116 21.52 -4.20 -18.00
N LEU A 117 20.30 -4.73 -17.95
CA LEU A 117 19.74 -5.58 -19.00
C LEU A 117 19.64 -4.85 -20.35
N ALA A 118 19.09 -3.63 -20.37
CA ALA A 118 18.99 -2.82 -21.58
C ALA A 118 20.37 -2.56 -22.20
N ARG A 119 21.37 -2.28 -21.37
CA ARG A 119 22.77 -2.10 -21.83
C ARG A 119 23.34 -3.38 -22.41
N ALA A 120 23.14 -4.53 -21.74
CA ALA A 120 23.62 -5.84 -22.20
C ALA A 120 23.01 -6.25 -23.54
N MET A 121 21.78 -5.83 -23.80
CA MET A 121 21.10 -6.06 -25.08
C MET A 121 21.44 -5.03 -26.17
N ALA A 122 22.35 -4.08 -25.88
CA ALA A 122 22.67 -2.96 -26.75
C ALA A 122 21.44 -2.11 -27.16
N GLU A 123 20.40 -2.13 -26.34
CA GLU A 123 19.18 -1.34 -26.55
C GLU A 123 19.42 0.13 -26.14
N ALA A 124 19.59 0.98 -27.14
CA ALA A 124 19.80 2.42 -26.91
C ALA A 124 18.53 3.08 -26.36
N GLY A 125 18.73 4.02 -25.40
CA GLY A 125 17.66 4.89 -24.91
C GLY A 125 17.08 5.84 -25.99
N PRO A 126 16.22 6.76 -25.60
CA PRO A 126 15.94 7.11 -24.21
C PRO A 126 14.96 6.12 -23.53
N TRP A 127 15.19 5.86 -22.24
CA TRP A 127 14.37 5.03 -21.39
C TRP A 127 13.70 5.85 -20.29
N ARG A 128 12.54 5.37 -19.81
CA ARG A 128 11.84 5.87 -18.63
C ARG A 128 11.60 4.74 -17.65
N LEU A 129 11.93 4.94 -16.37
CA LEU A 129 11.64 4.05 -15.27
C LEU A 129 10.26 4.40 -14.70
N ARG A 130 9.29 3.50 -14.80
CA ARG A 130 7.92 3.77 -14.34
C ARG A 130 7.39 2.64 -13.47
N HIS A 131 6.79 3.02 -12.35
CA HIS A 131 6.02 2.07 -11.56
C HIS A 131 4.71 1.72 -12.26
N GLN A 132 4.07 0.62 -11.86
CA GLN A 132 2.83 0.11 -12.45
C GLN A 132 1.76 1.22 -12.59
N ALA A 133 1.41 1.89 -11.48
CA ALA A 133 0.41 2.95 -11.51
C ALA A 133 0.85 4.16 -12.35
N ASP A 134 2.14 4.50 -12.31
CA ASP A 134 2.70 5.62 -13.06
C ASP A 134 2.68 5.36 -14.57
N TRP A 135 2.97 4.13 -14.99
CA TRP A 135 2.90 3.76 -16.41
C TRP A 135 1.46 3.79 -16.94
N LEU A 136 0.51 3.26 -16.16
CA LEU A 136 -0.91 3.32 -16.52
C LEU A 136 -1.45 4.76 -16.50
N MET A 137 -1.01 5.61 -15.56
CA MET A 137 -1.33 7.03 -15.55
C MET A 137 -0.78 7.73 -16.80
N GLY A 138 0.44 7.38 -17.21
CA GLY A 138 1.04 7.87 -18.44
C GLY A 138 0.19 7.52 -19.67
N TRP A 139 -0.34 6.30 -19.73
CA TRP A 139 -1.25 5.89 -20.81
C TRP A 139 -2.58 6.68 -20.79
N LEU A 140 -3.13 6.95 -19.60
CA LEU A 140 -4.34 7.77 -19.47
C LEU A 140 -4.12 9.20 -19.98
N LEU A 141 -2.92 9.76 -19.74
CA LEU A 141 -2.57 11.13 -20.11
C LEU A 141 -1.98 11.27 -21.54
N GLY A 142 -1.44 10.18 -22.12
CA GLY A 142 -0.57 10.23 -23.28
C GLY A 142 0.80 10.86 -22.96
N ASP A 143 1.22 10.82 -21.69
CA ASP A 143 2.45 11.46 -21.19
C ASP A 143 3.08 10.65 -20.06
N TRP A 144 4.19 9.99 -20.33
CA TRP A 144 4.90 9.12 -19.40
C TRP A 144 6.06 9.78 -18.65
N ARG A 145 6.13 11.11 -18.58
CA ARG A 145 7.18 11.77 -17.79
C ARG A 145 6.94 11.70 -16.27
N TRP A 146 5.70 11.51 -15.82
CA TRP A 146 5.30 11.62 -14.43
C TRP A 146 5.48 10.32 -13.63
N GLY A 147 5.76 10.49 -12.31
CA GLY A 147 5.70 9.45 -11.30
C GLY A 147 5.18 10.00 -9.98
N GLU A 148 4.32 9.23 -9.30
CA GLU A 148 3.74 9.66 -8.02
C GLU A 148 4.74 9.46 -6.88
N GLU A 149 4.82 10.43 -5.96
CA GLU A 149 5.83 10.51 -4.91
C GLU A 149 5.89 9.26 -4.00
N GLY A 150 4.74 8.63 -3.66
CA GLY A 150 4.67 7.44 -2.82
C GLY A 150 5.16 6.18 -3.52
N ASN A 151 4.87 6.03 -4.83
CA ASN A 151 5.41 4.95 -5.66
C ASN A 151 6.95 5.03 -5.73
N ASN A 152 7.49 6.24 -5.77
CA ASN A 152 8.91 6.48 -6.00
C ASN A 152 9.79 6.48 -4.73
N LEU A 153 9.20 6.31 -3.52
CA LEU A 153 9.96 6.16 -2.27
C LEU A 153 11.00 5.02 -2.33
N ARG A 154 10.61 3.87 -2.90
CA ARG A 154 11.51 2.71 -3.02
C ARG A 154 12.51 2.84 -4.16
N LEU A 155 12.34 3.84 -5.04
CA LEU A 155 13.30 4.24 -6.07
C LEU A 155 14.31 5.26 -5.55
N GLY A 156 14.07 5.83 -4.35
CA GLY A 156 14.94 6.77 -3.68
C GLY A 156 14.47 8.22 -3.72
N TRP A 157 13.18 8.47 -3.93
CA TRP A 157 12.62 9.80 -3.76
C TRP A 157 12.43 10.12 -2.27
N ASP A 158 12.98 11.24 -1.80
CA ASP A 158 12.74 11.75 -0.46
C ASP A 158 11.59 12.77 -0.46
N GLN A 159 10.46 12.41 0.14
CA GLN A 159 9.30 13.28 0.22
C GLN A 159 9.47 14.47 1.16
N GLN A 160 10.40 14.42 2.12
CA GLN A 160 10.67 15.52 3.04
C GLN A 160 11.53 16.57 2.37
N LEU A 161 12.60 16.15 1.68
CA LEU A 161 13.50 17.02 0.94
C LEU A 161 12.92 17.44 -0.41
N GLY A 162 12.00 16.65 -1.00
CA GLY A 162 11.52 16.89 -2.35
C GLY A 162 12.60 16.67 -3.40
N ALA A 163 13.49 15.71 -3.19
CA ALA A 163 14.65 15.42 -4.03
C ALA A 163 14.97 13.91 -4.08
N TRP A 164 15.74 13.49 -5.06
CA TRP A 164 16.30 12.14 -5.12
C TRP A 164 17.43 12.00 -4.09
N MET A 165 17.46 10.89 -3.37
CA MET A 165 18.45 10.62 -2.32
C MET A 165 19.84 10.40 -2.90
N GLY A 166 20.84 10.79 -2.13
CA GLY A 166 22.26 10.51 -2.41
C GLY A 166 22.69 10.90 -3.81
N GLY A 167 23.42 10.00 -4.48
CA GLY A 167 23.94 10.20 -5.85
C GLY A 167 23.00 9.76 -6.97
N ILE A 168 21.70 9.53 -6.71
CA ILE A 168 20.75 9.01 -7.73
C ILE A 168 20.55 10.01 -8.86
N ALA A 169 20.41 11.30 -8.54
CA ALA A 169 20.23 12.36 -9.53
C ALA A 169 21.47 12.60 -10.41
N ASP A 170 22.65 12.23 -9.91
CA ASP A 170 23.92 12.43 -10.60
C ASP A 170 24.30 11.28 -11.55
N GLN A 171 23.45 10.23 -11.61
CA GLN A 171 23.73 9.07 -12.44
C GLN A 171 23.52 9.37 -13.94
N PRO A 172 24.31 8.77 -14.83
CA PRO A 172 24.12 8.92 -16.28
C PRO A 172 22.73 8.55 -16.81
N TRP A 173 21.99 7.73 -16.02
CA TRP A 173 20.62 7.31 -16.32
C TRP A 173 19.54 8.17 -15.65
N SER A 174 19.93 9.25 -14.97
CA SER A 174 18.97 10.11 -14.23
C SER A 174 17.86 10.69 -15.12
N ALA A 175 18.11 10.87 -16.40
CA ALA A 175 17.07 11.25 -17.39
C ALA A 175 15.94 10.21 -17.52
N SER A 176 16.11 8.97 -17.03
CA SER A 176 15.08 7.95 -16.98
C SER A 176 14.12 8.10 -15.80
N LEU A 177 14.51 8.88 -14.78
CA LEU A 177 13.70 9.12 -13.59
C LEU A 177 12.43 9.92 -13.95
N PRO A 178 11.32 9.74 -13.19
CA PRO A 178 10.14 10.56 -13.41
C PRO A 178 10.28 11.99 -12.86
N GLU A 179 9.55 12.89 -13.44
CA GLU A 179 9.13 14.12 -12.80
C GLU A 179 8.09 13.77 -11.74
N ILE A 180 8.29 14.23 -10.50
CA ILE A 180 7.46 13.77 -9.39
C ILE A 180 6.21 14.62 -9.23
N CYS A 181 5.05 13.95 -9.17
CA CYS A 181 3.77 14.53 -8.83
C CYS A 181 3.29 14.02 -7.47
N ARG A 182 2.35 14.74 -6.86
CA ARG A 182 1.78 14.38 -5.54
C ARG A 182 0.52 13.55 -5.70
N SER A 183 0.35 12.58 -4.80
CA SER A 183 -0.91 11.84 -4.66
C SER A 183 -2.10 12.79 -4.54
N GLY A 184 -3.14 12.58 -5.37
CA GLY A 184 -4.33 13.43 -5.43
C GLY A 184 -4.21 14.69 -6.31
N GLN A 185 -3.05 14.93 -6.92
CA GLN A 185 -2.85 16.05 -7.83
C GLN A 185 -3.64 15.85 -9.13
N PRO A 186 -4.45 16.82 -9.59
CA PRO A 186 -5.02 16.82 -10.94
C PRO A 186 -3.89 16.91 -11.97
N MET A 187 -3.81 15.93 -12.88
CA MET A 187 -2.71 15.81 -13.85
C MET A 187 -3.10 16.30 -15.25
N GLY A 188 -4.39 16.32 -15.55
CA GLY A 188 -4.90 16.69 -16.86
C GLY A 188 -6.19 15.96 -17.18
N ARG A 189 -6.51 15.86 -18.48
CA ARG A 189 -7.66 15.14 -19.01
C ARG A 189 -7.18 13.84 -19.69
N LEU A 190 -8.11 12.94 -19.94
CA LEU A 190 -7.79 11.73 -20.70
C LEU A 190 -7.26 12.08 -22.08
N ALA A 191 -6.23 11.37 -22.50
CA ALA A 191 -5.81 11.35 -23.91
C ALA A 191 -6.95 10.80 -24.78
N PRO A 192 -7.13 11.29 -26.03
CA PRO A 192 -8.21 10.84 -26.91
C PRO A 192 -8.24 9.31 -27.10
N ALA A 193 -7.08 8.68 -27.26
CA ALA A 193 -6.97 7.22 -27.38
C ALA A 193 -7.46 6.48 -26.11
N ALA A 194 -7.09 6.97 -24.92
CA ALA A 194 -7.51 6.39 -23.64
C ALA A 194 -9.02 6.59 -23.43
N ALA A 195 -9.55 7.78 -23.68
CA ALA A 195 -10.98 8.08 -23.58
C ALA A 195 -11.82 7.14 -24.48
N SER A 196 -11.41 6.95 -25.72
CA SER A 196 -12.05 6.03 -26.66
C SER A 196 -11.98 4.58 -26.19
N ALA A 197 -10.80 4.09 -25.80
CA ALA A 197 -10.58 2.71 -25.37
C ALA A 197 -11.36 2.32 -24.11
N LEU A 198 -11.53 3.28 -23.17
CA LEU A 198 -12.28 3.08 -21.93
C LEU A 198 -13.78 3.39 -22.08
N GLY A 199 -14.18 4.08 -23.14
CA GLY A 199 -15.54 4.61 -23.33
C GLY A 199 -15.89 5.67 -22.27
N LEU A 200 -14.93 6.49 -21.87
CA LEU A 200 -15.07 7.56 -20.88
C LEU A 200 -15.09 8.93 -21.58
N PRO A 201 -15.69 9.97 -20.96
CA PRO A 201 -15.64 11.32 -21.53
C PRO A 201 -14.21 11.85 -21.63
N LEU A 202 -13.90 12.54 -22.72
CA LEU A 202 -12.60 13.20 -22.93
C LEU A 202 -12.28 14.20 -21.79
N GLU A 203 -13.32 14.83 -21.23
CA GLU A 203 -13.24 15.77 -20.12
C GLU A 203 -12.93 15.09 -18.75
N CYS A 204 -12.91 13.75 -18.69
CA CYS A 204 -12.59 13.03 -17.46
C CYS A 204 -11.18 13.40 -17.01
N ARG A 205 -11.06 13.91 -15.77
CA ARG A 205 -9.76 14.31 -15.20
C ARG A 205 -8.99 13.10 -14.75
N VAL A 206 -7.71 13.04 -15.09
CA VAL A 206 -6.75 12.07 -14.54
C VAL A 206 -6.15 12.67 -13.27
N VAL A 207 -6.20 11.92 -12.19
CA VAL A 207 -5.69 12.31 -10.88
C VAL A 207 -4.55 11.36 -10.53
N ALA A 208 -3.43 11.89 -10.07
CA ALA A 208 -2.31 11.08 -9.60
C ALA A 208 -2.78 10.20 -8.43
N GLY A 209 -2.61 8.90 -8.58
CA GLY A 209 -3.02 7.92 -7.58
C GLY A 209 -2.03 7.78 -6.43
N THR A 210 -1.82 6.54 -5.99
CA THR A 210 -0.81 6.20 -4.97
C THR A 210 -0.57 4.68 -4.95
N THR A 211 0.17 4.18 -3.96
CA THR A 211 0.34 2.73 -3.77
C THR A 211 -0.95 2.07 -3.27
N ASP A 212 -1.13 0.77 -3.58
CA ASP A 212 -2.25 -0.06 -3.14
C ASP A 212 -2.50 -0.01 -1.62
N ALA A 213 -1.42 -0.07 -0.82
CA ALA A 213 -1.49 0.01 0.63
C ALA A 213 -2.03 1.36 1.13
N SER A 214 -1.62 2.47 0.50
CA SER A 214 -2.10 3.82 0.82
C SER A 214 -3.54 4.02 0.34
N ALA A 215 -3.87 3.51 -0.82
CA ALA A 215 -5.22 3.50 -1.38
C ALA A 215 -6.21 2.78 -0.44
N ALA A 216 -5.83 1.63 0.12
CA ALA A 216 -6.63 0.91 1.10
C ALA A 216 -6.91 1.74 2.37
N VAL A 217 -5.95 2.54 2.82
CA VAL A 217 -6.16 3.48 3.95
C VAL A 217 -7.12 4.60 3.58
N LEU A 218 -6.98 5.19 2.39
CA LEU A 218 -7.92 6.21 1.90
C LEU A 218 -9.36 5.68 1.79
N ALA A 219 -9.51 4.38 1.48
CA ALA A 219 -10.82 3.72 1.47
C ALA A 219 -11.52 3.70 2.83
N ALA A 220 -10.80 3.84 3.92
CA ALA A 220 -11.37 3.84 5.25
C ALA A 220 -12.10 5.15 5.62
N ASP A 221 -12.02 6.20 4.80
CA ASP A 221 -12.66 7.52 5.02
C ASP A 221 -12.39 8.07 6.42
N LEU A 222 -11.11 8.26 6.72
CA LEU A 222 -10.65 8.64 8.04
C LEU A 222 -11.02 10.09 8.37
N LYS A 223 -11.60 10.29 9.54
CA LYS A 223 -11.81 11.60 10.16
C LYS A 223 -10.62 11.96 11.07
N PRO A 224 -10.44 13.23 11.44
CA PRO A 224 -9.41 13.60 12.40
C PRO A 224 -9.51 12.79 13.70
N GLY A 225 -8.39 12.19 14.13
CA GLY A 225 -8.34 11.30 15.29
C GLY A 225 -8.66 9.84 15.01
N ASP A 226 -8.90 9.45 13.76
CA ASP A 226 -9.03 8.04 13.38
C ASP A 226 -7.68 7.41 13.09
N GLY A 227 -7.51 6.16 13.56
CA GLY A 227 -6.45 5.26 13.11
C GLY A 227 -7.03 4.10 12.31
N VAL A 228 -6.23 3.51 11.43
CA VAL A 228 -6.56 2.29 10.70
C VAL A 228 -5.72 1.14 11.21
N ALA A 229 -6.38 0.04 11.58
CA ALA A 229 -5.74 -1.24 11.83
C ALA A 229 -6.09 -2.21 10.68
N VAL A 230 -5.06 -2.62 9.93
CA VAL A 230 -5.19 -3.65 8.89
C VAL A 230 -4.96 -5.00 9.55
N LEU A 231 -6.03 -5.78 9.66
CA LEU A 231 -6.03 -7.09 10.32
C LEU A 231 -5.83 -8.20 9.27
N GLY A 232 -4.61 -8.30 8.79
CA GLY A 232 -4.16 -9.29 7.80
C GLY A 232 -3.33 -10.41 8.43
N THR A 233 -2.51 -11.08 7.60
CA THR A 233 -1.49 -12.02 8.08
C THR A 233 -0.57 -11.35 9.10
N THR A 234 -0.25 -10.08 8.88
CA THR A 234 0.42 -9.16 9.81
C THR A 234 -0.54 -8.06 10.26
N LEU A 235 -0.28 -7.48 11.41
CA LEU A 235 -0.99 -6.31 11.92
C LEU A 235 -0.28 -5.05 11.43
N VAL A 236 -1.00 -4.18 10.72
CA VAL A 236 -0.45 -2.90 10.26
C VAL A 236 -1.29 -1.77 10.83
N LEU A 237 -0.64 -0.80 11.47
CA LEU A 237 -1.28 0.39 12.02
C LEU A 237 -0.91 1.61 11.17
N LYS A 238 -1.90 2.43 10.85
CA LYS A 238 -1.73 3.67 10.08
C LYS A 238 -2.61 4.78 10.61
N GLN A 239 -2.09 6.00 10.64
CA GLN A 239 -2.87 7.21 10.92
C GLN A 239 -2.28 8.42 10.18
N PHE A 240 -3.08 9.48 10.03
CA PHE A 240 -2.55 10.74 9.52
C PHE A 240 -1.91 11.56 10.66
N SER A 241 -0.80 12.19 10.32
CA SER A 241 -0.05 13.11 11.18
C SER A 241 0.14 14.46 10.48
N ASN A 242 0.33 15.52 11.27
CA ASN A 242 0.63 16.85 10.75
C ASN A 242 2.10 17.00 10.34
N HIS A 243 2.97 16.12 10.81
CA HIS A 243 4.39 16.11 10.53
C HIS A 243 4.89 14.67 10.31
N PRO A 244 6.03 14.49 9.61
CA PRO A 244 6.61 13.17 9.41
C PRO A 244 7.12 12.61 10.74
N LEU A 245 7.06 11.28 10.87
CA LEU A 245 7.65 10.55 11.99
C LEU A 245 8.79 9.67 11.50
N GLN A 246 9.82 9.54 12.34
CA GLN A 246 10.96 8.67 12.12
C GLN A 246 11.20 7.77 13.32
N GLY A 247 11.75 6.61 13.08
CA GLY A 247 12.13 5.65 14.12
C GLY A 247 12.15 4.22 13.59
N PRO A 248 12.75 3.29 14.34
CA PRO A 248 12.76 1.89 13.96
C PRO A 248 11.34 1.34 13.77
N GLY A 249 11.13 0.57 12.71
CA GLY A 249 9.83 -0.02 12.37
C GLY A 249 8.76 0.96 11.92
N ILE A 250 9.05 2.26 11.85
CA ILE A 250 8.10 3.30 11.42
C ILE A 250 8.15 3.45 9.90
N SER A 251 6.98 3.40 9.29
CA SER A 251 6.77 3.83 7.91
C SER A 251 6.08 5.18 7.89
N CYS A 252 6.62 6.09 7.11
CA CYS A 252 6.12 7.44 6.95
C CYS A 252 6.12 7.80 5.47
N GLN A 253 4.98 8.27 4.96
CA GLN A 253 4.85 8.72 3.57
C GLN A 253 3.77 9.77 3.44
N ARG A 254 3.90 10.67 2.47
CA ARG A 254 2.87 11.68 2.18
C ARG A 254 1.83 11.08 1.23
N VAL A 255 0.55 11.21 1.58
CA VAL A 255 -0.59 10.74 0.79
C VAL A 255 -1.68 11.79 0.84
N ALA A 256 -2.19 12.22 -0.30
CA ALA A 256 -3.19 13.27 -0.40
C ALA A 256 -2.82 14.54 0.41
N GLY A 257 -1.54 14.95 0.33
CA GLY A 257 -1.03 16.14 1.01
C GLY A 257 -0.80 16.02 2.52
N ARG A 258 -1.07 14.85 3.14
CA ARG A 258 -0.89 14.59 4.57
C ARG A 258 0.11 13.47 4.82
N TRP A 259 0.78 13.50 5.98
CA TRP A 259 1.68 12.42 6.38
C TRP A 259 0.90 11.22 6.89
N LEU A 260 1.02 10.08 6.22
CA LEU A 260 0.51 8.78 6.65
C LEU A 260 1.63 8.04 7.37
N VAL A 261 1.49 7.93 8.69
CA VAL A 261 2.48 7.32 9.57
C VAL A 261 1.97 6.02 10.15
N GLY A 262 2.87 5.12 10.52
CA GLY A 262 2.47 3.85 11.13
C GLY A 262 3.59 2.84 11.17
N GLY A 263 3.25 1.60 11.52
CA GLY A 263 4.17 0.48 11.57
C GLY A 263 3.46 -0.84 11.27
N ALA A 264 4.26 -1.87 11.03
CA ALA A 264 3.78 -3.21 10.75
C ALA A 264 4.45 -4.20 11.71
N SER A 265 3.66 -4.82 12.58
CA SER A 265 4.10 -5.92 13.43
C SER A 265 4.31 -7.20 12.62
N ASN A 266 5.22 -8.05 13.06
CA ASN A 266 5.35 -9.42 12.57
C ASN A 266 4.18 -10.30 13.02
N ALA A 267 3.52 -9.95 14.14
CA ALA A 267 2.29 -10.57 14.60
C ALA A 267 1.09 -10.21 13.71
N GLY A 268 0.05 -11.03 13.76
CA GLY A 268 -1.21 -10.79 13.06
C GLY A 268 -2.06 -12.05 13.00
N ALA A 269 -3.15 -12.02 12.23
CA ALA A 269 -4.06 -13.16 12.11
C ALA A 269 -3.38 -14.41 11.51
N GLY A 270 -2.23 -14.27 10.85
CA GLY A 270 -1.45 -15.39 10.33
C GLY A 270 -1.02 -16.38 11.40
N VAL A 271 -0.74 -15.91 12.62
CA VAL A 271 -0.35 -16.79 13.73
C VAL A 271 -1.48 -17.74 14.15
N LEU A 272 -2.74 -17.29 14.07
CA LEU A 272 -3.91 -18.08 14.45
C LEU A 272 -4.03 -19.36 13.62
N ARG A 273 -3.64 -19.30 12.33
CA ARG A 273 -3.68 -20.43 11.40
C ARG A 273 -2.69 -21.56 11.73
N ARG A 274 -1.75 -21.32 12.62
CA ARG A 274 -0.87 -22.37 13.14
C ARG A 274 -1.60 -23.32 14.09
N PHE A 275 -2.70 -22.86 14.68
CA PHE A 275 -3.43 -23.59 15.74
C PHE A 275 -4.83 -23.98 15.28
N PHE A 276 -5.45 -23.24 14.39
CA PHE A 276 -6.86 -23.38 14.01
C PHE A 276 -7.05 -23.22 12.51
N SER A 277 -7.92 -24.05 11.94
CA SER A 277 -8.44 -23.87 10.59
C SER A 277 -9.40 -22.66 10.52
N GLU A 278 -9.68 -22.16 9.33
CA GLU A 278 -10.64 -21.04 9.14
C GLU A 278 -12.04 -21.38 9.72
N ALA A 279 -12.50 -22.62 9.55
CA ALA A 279 -13.79 -23.06 10.12
C ALA A 279 -13.76 -23.04 11.65
N GLN A 280 -12.69 -23.55 12.27
CA GLN A 280 -12.51 -23.50 13.71
C GLN A 280 -12.41 -22.06 14.23
N LEU A 281 -11.71 -21.16 13.55
CA LEU A 281 -11.63 -19.74 13.92
C LEU A 281 -13.01 -19.10 13.96
N VAL A 282 -13.87 -19.39 12.99
CA VAL A 282 -15.25 -18.87 12.97
C VAL A 282 -16.06 -19.44 14.13
N GLU A 283 -16.03 -20.76 14.35
CA GLU A 283 -16.85 -21.44 15.36
C GLU A 283 -16.41 -21.11 16.78
N LEU A 284 -15.10 -21.17 17.07
CA LEU A 284 -14.55 -20.85 18.40
C LEU A 284 -14.75 -19.37 18.74
N SER A 285 -14.61 -18.47 17.75
CA SER A 285 -14.84 -17.03 17.99
C SER A 285 -16.25 -16.74 18.50
N ARG A 286 -17.28 -17.44 17.99
CA ARG A 286 -18.68 -17.23 18.42
C ARG A 286 -18.91 -17.56 19.90
N GLN A 287 -18.08 -18.44 20.46
CA GLN A 287 -18.16 -18.90 21.86
C GLN A 287 -17.42 -17.99 22.84
N ILE A 288 -16.61 -17.05 22.34
CA ILE A 288 -15.86 -16.10 23.20
C ILE A 288 -16.83 -15.09 23.82
N ASP A 289 -16.76 -14.91 25.17
CA ASP A 289 -17.37 -13.77 25.85
C ASP A 289 -16.35 -12.61 25.93
N PRO A 290 -16.47 -11.60 25.09
CA PRO A 290 -15.48 -10.52 25.03
C PRO A 290 -15.48 -9.60 26.26
N ARG A 291 -16.45 -9.76 27.18
CA ARG A 291 -16.51 -8.99 28.44
C ARG A 291 -15.57 -9.53 29.51
N ARG A 292 -15.16 -10.80 29.37
CA ARG A 292 -14.24 -11.47 30.31
C ARG A 292 -12.85 -11.53 29.72
N SER A 293 -11.82 -11.39 30.54
CA SER A 293 -10.44 -11.65 30.13
C SER A 293 -10.16 -13.15 30.13
N SER A 294 -9.32 -13.61 29.21
CA SER A 294 -8.81 -14.99 29.26
C SER A 294 -7.90 -15.25 30.46
N GLY A 295 -7.29 -14.19 31.01
CA GLY A 295 -6.24 -14.31 32.03
C GLY A 295 -4.89 -14.78 31.48
N LEU A 296 -4.77 -14.95 30.15
CA LEU A 296 -3.54 -15.41 29.49
C LEU A 296 -2.72 -14.20 29.01
N ALA A 297 -1.43 -14.19 29.35
CA ALA A 297 -0.50 -13.15 28.88
C ALA A 297 0.30 -13.63 27.67
N LEU A 298 -0.39 -13.84 26.53
CA LEU A 298 0.23 -14.37 25.30
C LEU A 298 0.81 -13.24 24.44
N ARG A 299 1.93 -13.54 23.76
CA ARG A 299 2.54 -12.71 22.71
C ARG A 299 2.61 -13.53 21.43
N PRO A 300 1.60 -13.43 20.57
CA PRO A 300 1.46 -14.28 19.40
C PRO A 300 2.32 -13.81 18.21
N LEU A 301 3.65 -13.91 18.36
CA LEU A 301 4.59 -13.74 17.26
C LEU A 301 4.69 -15.05 16.45
N PRO A 302 4.88 -14.99 15.13
CA PRO A 302 5.04 -16.18 14.28
C PRO A 302 6.39 -16.88 14.51
N ARG A 303 7.42 -16.14 14.92
CA ARG A 303 8.80 -16.58 15.20
C ARG A 303 9.46 -15.50 16.06
N PRO A 304 10.67 -15.74 16.61
CA PRO A 304 11.45 -14.69 17.26
C PRO A 304 11.66 -13.49 16.36
N GLY A 305 11.63 -12.32 16.99
CA GLY A 305 11.84 -11.02 16.36
C GLY A 305 10.56 -10.24 16.08
N GLU A 306 10.57 -8.98 16.46
CA GLU A 306 9.52 -7.99 16.19
C GLU A 306 10.18 -6.69 15.67
N ARG A 307 9.51 -6.04 14.73
CA ARG A 307 9.97 -4.77 14.13
C ARG A 307 9.14 -3.56 14.56
N PHE A 308 7.91 -3.79 15.02
CA PHE A 308 6.98 -2.77 15.50
C PHE A 308 5.88 -3.43 16.35
N PRO A 309 5.55 -2.89 17.52
CA PRO A 309 5.94 -1.59 18.11
C PRO A 309 7.32 -1.54 18.77
N VAL A 310 7.95 -2.68 18.93
CA VAL A 310 9.28 -2.83 19.55
C VAL A 310 10.22 -3.35 18.46
N ASP A 311 11.33 -2.65 18.24
CA ASP A 311 12.37 -3.11 17.32
C ASP A 311 13.35 -4.01 18.10
N ASP A 312 12.99 -5.30 18.19
CA ASP A 312 13.76 -6.31 18.90
C ASP A 312 13.82 -7.60 18.06
N PRO A 313 14.94 -7.88 17.39
CA PRO A 313 15.11 -9.07 16.57
C PRO A 313 15.13 -10.38 17.36
N LEU A 314 15.29 -10.32 18.70
CA LEU A 314 15.37 -11.47 19.59
C LEU A 314 14.10 -11.65 20.43
N LEU A 315 13.07 -10.82 20.27
CA LEU A 315 11.84 -10.90 21.06
C LEU A 315 11.14 -12.25 20.83
N GLU A 316 11.09 -13.07 21.86
CA GLU A 316 10.51 -14.41 21.77
C GLU A 316 8.98 -14.40 21.74
N PRO A 317 8.34 -15.30 20.95
CA PRO A 317 6.93 -15.58 21.08
C PRO A 317 6.60 -16.09 22.49
N GLN A 318 5.44 -15.73 23.01
CA GLN A 318 4.89 -16.30 24.25
C GLN A 318 3.54 -16.92 23.94
N LEU A 319 3.54 -18.23 23.69
CA LEU A 319 2.38 -18.99 23.23
C LEU A 319 1.87 -19.97 24.31
N GLU A 320 2.55 -20.01 25.45
CA GLU A 320 2.17 -20.80 26.62
C GLU A 320 1.75 -19.88 27.79
N PRO A 321 0.90 -20.35 28.71
CA PRO A 321 0.32 -21.69 28.75
C PRO A 321 -0.81 -21.88 27.72
N ARG A 322 -0.90 -23.08 27.14
CA ARG A 322 -2.03 -23.48 26.31
C ARG A 322 -3.07 -24.23 27.16
N PRO A 323 -4.22 -23.63 27.46
CA PRO A 323 -5.29 -24.28 28.21
C PRO A 323 -5.93 -25.41 27.39
N VAL A 324 -6.65 -26.32 28.07
CA VAL A 324 -7.42 -27.39 27.39
C VAL A 324 -8.54 -26.83 26.53
N SER A 325 -9.13 -25.70 26.92
CA SER A 325 -10.17 -25.02 26.13
C SER A 325 -9.57 -24.26 24.96
N ASP A 326 -9.84 -24.71 23.75
CA ASP A 326 -9.45 -24.01 22.52
C ASP A 326 -10.12 -22.63 22.40
N VAL A 327 -11.34 -22.45 22.94
CA VAL A 327 -12.01 -21.13 23.00
C VAL A 327 -11.20 -20.15 23.84
N LEU A 328 -10.77 -20.59 25.04
CA LEU A 328 -9.96 -19.76 25.94
C LEU A 328 -8.59 -19.45 25.34
N TYR A 329 -7.98 -20.43 24.66
CA TYR A 329 -6.69 -20.22 23.99
C TYR A 329 -6.79 -19.24 22.84
N LEU A 330 -7.82 -19.39 21.97
CA LEU A 330 -8.08 -18.43 20.90
C LEU A 330 -8.32 -17.03 21.44
N GLN A 331 -9.09 -16.89 22.51
CA GLN A 331 -9.33 -15.61 23.18
C GLN A 331 -8.02 -14.99 23.65
N GLY A 332 -7.14 -15.76 24.32
CA GLY A 332 -5.81 -15.27 24.76
C GLY A 332 -4.93 -14.80 23.60
N LEU A 333 -4.92 -15.52 22.47
CA LEU A 333 -4.20 -15.10 21.28
C LEU A 333 -4.76 -13.79 20.70
N LEU A 334 -6.08 -13.63 20.64
CA LEU A 334 -6.74 -12.40 20.16
C LEU A 334 -6.51 -11.21 21.10
N GLU A 335 -6.48 -11.44 22.42
CA GLU A 335 -6.13 -10.43 23.42
C GLU A 335 -4.65 -10.03 23.31
N GLY A 336 -3.74 -11.00 23.10
CA GLY A 336 -2.33 -10.72 22.85
C GLY A 336 -2.09 -9.88 21.58
N LEU A 337 -2.81 -10.16 20.49
CA LEU A 337 -2.78 -9.31 19.29
C LEU A 337 -3.32 -7.91 19.57
N ALA A 338 -4.37 -7.77 20.41
CA ALA A 338 -4.90 -6.47 20.80
C ALA A 338 -3.92 -5.68 21.69
N ALA A 339 -3.15 -6.37 22.54
CA ALA A 339 -2.09 -5.75 23.34
C ALA A 339 -0.93 -5.22 22.49
N ILE A 340 -0.52 -5.97 21.46
CA ILE A 340 0.46 -5.50 20.46
C ILE A 340 -0.06 -4.26 19.72
N GLU A 341 -1.33 -4.26 19.34
CA GLU A 341 -1.97 -3.10 18.72
C GLU A 341 -1.96 -1.88 19.64
N GLN A 342 -2.33 -2.05 20.91
CA GLN A 342 -2.31 -0.99 21.92
C GLN A 342 -0.92 -0.38 22.06
N ALA A 343 0.09 -1.22 22.22
CA ALA A 343 1.49 -0.79 22.27
C ALA A 343 1.91 -0.04 21.00
N GLY A 344 1.41 -0.46 19.84
CA GLY A 344 1.64 0.22 18.56
C GLY A 344 1.09 1.64 18.51
N TRP A 345 -0.15 1.86 18.95
CA TRP A 345 -0.74 3.19 19.03
C TRP A 345 0.01 4.07 20.04
N GLN A 346 0.37 3.53 21.21
CA GLN A 346 1.19 4.23 22.21
C GLN A 346 2.56 4.62 21.65
N ARG A 347 3.21 3.72 20.90
CA ARG A 347 4.50 4.00 20.27
C ARG A 347 4.42 5.16 19.27
N LEU A 348 3.38 5.20 18.42
CA LEU A 348 3.17 6.30 17.49
C LEU A 348 2.94 7.64 18.22
N GLU A 349 2.16 7.63 19.30
CA GLU A 349 1.90 8.81 20.12
C GLU A 349 3.18 9.31 20.81
N GLN A 350 4.00 8.42 21.36
CA GLN A 350 5.31 8.75 21.94
C GLN A 350 6.27 9.40 20.95
N LEU A 351 6.15 9.06 19.66
CA LEU A 351 6.93 9.65 18.57
C LEU A 351 6.34 10.98 18.06
N GLY A 352 5.22 11.45 18.65
CA GLY A 352 4.60 12.72 18.31
C GLY A 352 3.39 12.62 17.37
N ALA A 353 2.89 11.43 17.03
CA ALA A 353 1.63 11.34 16.30
C ALA A 353 0.46 11.82 17.17
N PRO A 354 -0.58 12.42 16.57
CA PRO A 354 -1.80 12.74 17.32
C PRO A 354 -2.41 11.48 17.96
N PRO A 355 -3.00 11.57 19.18
CA PRO A 355 -3.62 10.42 19.81
C PRO A 355 -4.80 9.91 18.97
N VAL A 356 -4.85 8.59 18.77
CA VAL A 356 -5.96 7.93 18.08
C VAL A 356 -7.17 7.87 19.02
N ARG A 357 -8.30 8.40 18.58
CA ARG A 357 -9.57 8.41 19.35
C ARG A 357 -10.52 7.30 18.94
N ARG A 358 -10.39 6.79 17.72
CA ARG A 358 -11.22 5.74 17.13
C ARG A 358 -10.40 4.91 16.16
N VAL A 359 -10.58 3.59 16.15
CA VAL A 359 -9.88 2.67 15.24
C VAL A 359 -10.84 2.14 14.19
N ILE A 360 -10.47 2.29 12.92
CA ILE A 360 -11.14 1.66 11.78
C ILE A 360 -10.38 0.38 11.44
N SER A 361 -11.08 -0.76 11.48
CA SER A 361 -10.49 -2.05 11.15
C SER A 361 -10.81 -2.42 9.71
N VAL A 362 -9.79 -2.81 8.97
CA VAL A 362 -9.89 -3.33 7.60
C VAL A 362 -9.20 -4.69 7.48
N GLY A 363 -9.39 -5.38 6.35
CA GLY A 363 -8.81 -6.70 6.13
C GLY A 363 -9.65 -7.85 6.68
N GLY A 364 -9.14 -9.08 6.54
CA GLY A 364 -9.89 -10.31 6.85
C GLY A 364 -10.33 -10.42 8.31
N GLY A 365 -9.47 -10.04 9.25
CA GLY A 365 -9.77 -10.06 10.70
C GLY A 365 -10.89 -9.08 11.11
N ALA A 366 -11.14 -8.04 10.31
CA ALA A 366 -12.24 -7.11 10.54
C ALA A 366 -13.65 -7.74 10.35
N ARG A 367 -13.73 -8.98 9.91
CA ARG A 367 -15.00 -9.73 9.83
C ARG A 367 -15.40 -10.36 11.17
N ASN A 368 -14.47 -10.42 12.14
CA ASN A 368 -14.70 -11.06 13.44
C ASN A 368 -15.26 -10.05 14.45
N PRO A 369 -16.56 -10.16 14.86
CA PRO A 369 -17.18 -9.22 15.79
C PRO A 369 -16.68 -9.39 17.23
N GLN A 370 -16.30 -10.61 17.66
CA GLN A 370 -15.76 -10.86 18.99
C GLN A 370 -14.37 -10.24 19.11
N TRP A 371 -13.51 -10.42 18.11
CA TRP A 371 -12.20 -9.75 18.11
C TRP A 371 -12.34 -8.23 18.13
N ARG A 372 -13.33 -7.66 17.40
CA ARG A 372 -13.64 -6.23 17.50
C ARG A 372 -13.94 -5.82 18.95
N ALA A 373 -14.81 -6.58 19.64
CA ALA A 373 -15.21 -6.27 21.01
C ALA A 373 -14.04 -6.41 22.01
N LEU A 374 -13.20 -7.45 21.86
CA LEU A 374 -11.98 -7.62 22.66
C LEU A 374 -11.04 -6.41 22.47
N ARG A 375 -10.80 -6.01 21.22
CA ARG A 375 -9.96 -4.85 20.90
C ARG A 375 -10.54 -3.55 21.45
N GLN A 376 -11.86 -3.35 21.32
CA GLN A 376 -12.53 -2.16 21.89
C GLN A 376 -12.33 -2.06 23.40
N ARG A 377 -12.44 -3.19 24.12
CA ARG A 377 -12.17 -3.26 25.55
C ARG A 377 -10.70 -2.95 25.88
N GLN A 378 -9.74 -3.59 25.16
CA GLN A 378 -8.32 -3.44 25.39
C GLN A 378 -7.81 -2.03 25.07
N LEU A 379 -8.30 -1.45 23.99
CA LEU A 379 -7.87 -0.13 23.51
C LEU A 379 -8.57 1.01 24.23
N GLU A 380 -9.66 0.73 24.97
CA GLU A 380 -10.52 1.73 25.63
C GLU A 380 -11.03 2.84 24.68
N ARG A 381 -11.27 2.47 23.44
CA ARG A 381 -11.74 3.40 22.39
C ARG A 381 -12.61 2.68 21.35
N PRO A 382 -13.51 3.40 20.65
CA PRO A 382 -14.39 2.80 19.67
C PRO A 382 -13.60 2.09 18.55
N VAL A 383 -14.01 0.88 18.21
CA VAL A 383 -13.48 0.09 17.10
C VAL A 383 -14.60 -0.18 16.10
N ILE A 384 -14.42 0.24 14.86
CA ILE A 384 -15.39 0.10 13.77
C ILE A 384 -14.80 -0.80 12.69
N ASN A 385 -15.51 -1.87 12.36
CA ASN A 385 -15.09 -2.78 11.29
C ASN A 385 -15.62 -2.32 9.93
N ARG A 386 -14.71 -2.22 8.95
CA ARG A 386 -14.99 -1.91 7.53
C ARG A 386 -14.28 -2.92 6.62
N PRO A 387 -14.68 -4.19 6.62
CA PRO A 387 -13.97 -5.25 5.89
C PRO A 387 -14.04 -5.08 4.36
N ALA A 388 -14.99 -4.30 3.85
CA ALA A 388 -15.20 -4.08 2.41
C ALA A 388 -14.41 -2.89 1.83
N CYS A 389 -13.50 -2.27 2.60
CA CYS A 389 -12.63 -1.22 2.08
C CYS A 389 -11.62 -1.82 1.10
N THR A 390 -11.71 -1.41 -0.17
CA THR A 390 -10.79 -1.81 -1.24
C THR A 390 -9.93 -0.63 -1.69
N ALA A 391 -8.73 -0.89 -2.22
CA ALA A 391 -7.86 0.13 -2.77
C ALA A 391 -8.58 0.97 -3.86
N ALA A 392 -9.33 0.31 -4.74
CA ALA A 392 -10.13 0.99 -5.76
C ALA A 392 -11.15 1.99 -5.20
N LEU A 393 -11.76 1.70 -4.01
CA LEU A 393 -12.63 2.66 -3.33
C LEU A 393 -11.84 3.87 -2.84
N GLY A 394 -10.62 3.64 -2.35
CA GLY A 394 -9.71 4.73 -1.94
C GLY A 394 -9.34 5.63 -3.10
N MET A 395 -9.04 5.06 -4.26
CA MET A 395 -8.76 5.83 -5.48
C MET A 395 -9.97 6.62 -5.98
N ALA A 396 -11.16 6.02 -5.93
CA ALA A 396 -12.38 6.74 -6.29
C ALA A 396 -12.64 7.97 -5.37
N ARG A 397 -12.36 7.85 -4.07
CA ARG A 397 -12.43 8.97 -3.11
C ARG A 397 -11.36 10.02 -3.35
N LEU A 398 -10.14 9.59 -3.65
CA LEU A 398 -9.04 10.50 -3.99
C LEU A 398 -9.38 11.31 -5.26
N ALA A 399 -9.88 10.64 -6.30
CA ALA A 399 -10.33 11.29 -7.53
C ALA A 399 -11.47 12.28 -7.28
N LEU A 400 -12.43 11.92 -6.39
CA LEU A 400 -13.53 12.81 -6.01
C LEU A 400 -13.02 14.07 -5.29
N SER A 401 -12.08 13.94 -4.35
CA SER A 401 -11.52 15.08 -3.62
C SER A 401 -10.81 16.07 -4.54
N ALA A 402 -10.18 15.59 -5.61
CA ALA A 402 -9.53 16.43 -6.60
C ALA A 402 -10.51 17.23 -7.48
N LEU A 403 -11.78 16.80 -7.58
CA LEU A 403 -12.82 17.57 -8.29
C LEU A 403 -13.31 18.78 -7.48
N ALA A 404 -13.14 18.78 -6.17
CA ALA A 404 -13.51 19.88 -5.29
C ALA A 404 -12.40 20.95 -5.18
N MET A 405 -11.23 20.70 -5.74
CA MET A 405 -10.16 21.70 -5.82
C MET A 405 -10.42 22.64 -7.01
N PRO A 406 -10.29 23.95 -6.83
CA PRO A 406 -10.52 24.94 -7.86
C PRO A 406 -9.56 24.81 -9.06
#